data_fc81b00d1f0aa775a7b11e5cdc7f3a63
#
_entry.id   fc81b00d1f0aa775a7b11e5cdc7f3a63
#
_cell.length_a   1.000
_cell.length_b   1.000
_cell.length_c   1.000
_cell.angle_alpha   90.00
_cell.angle_beta   90.00
_cell.angle_gamma   90.00
#
_symmetry.space_group_name_H-M   'P 1'
#
loop_
_entity.id
_entity.type
_entity.pdbx_description
1 polymer ?
#
loop_
_entity_poly.entity_id
_entity_poly.type
_entity_poly.pdbx_seq_one_letter_code
_entity_poly.pdbx_strand_id
1 'polypeptide(L)'
;MRIEGEADHVNWYLDKDDPDENSIRGRVQSMYMIADANGRVVDQPDTYSDTYKALGFDPPAYVKAVLSNPVQPQWQTRKAGGVRYLIRSGYILNDSRVNPRKFYVAIGSSLANNDKVLTDFTWLCIALIPLVAVLGAATGWIVAGRALRPVMEIARAAQRISGSNLSLRIPERKAADELEYLVETFNDMISRLEQSFIQVRQFSTDVSHELRTPITIVRGQLEVALFTAETAEQYRDAIVTAMGDVERLSQIVRALLLLSQAETGQVVLQLQPLDLIETARNITEQFEIPAEGADVRISFHGGAGNCEGEFDRVQIERMLSNLISNAVKFTPPGGEVRVSAKREGDHAEIVVEDTGQGISPQHLPHIFDRFYRVRGPEEQSSPEKGLGLGLSFVNWIVRAHSGTIDVKSEPGNGTTFTVRLPLHSHPPTAIVTDDTHDSVMKPV
;
A
#
# COMPACT_ATOMS: atom_id res chain seq x y z
N MET A 1 22.16 47.91 -59.22
CA MET A 1 21.27 48.08 -60.39
C MET A 1 21.27 49.53 -60.80
N ARG A 2 21.79 49.83 -61.96
CA ARG A 2 21.92 51.19 -62.53
C ARG A 2 21.12 51.28 -63.80
N ILE A 3 20.51 52.43 -64.03
CA ILE A 3 19.81 52.70 -65.30
C ILE A 3 20.61 53.80 -66.00
N GLU A 4 21.12 53.47 -67.20
CA GLU A 4 21.79 54.39 -68.09
C GLU A 4 21.00 54.51 -69.36
N GLY A 5 20.76 55.75 -69.81
CA GLY A 5 20.09 55.93 -71.10
C GLY A 5 19.83 57.39 -71.38
N GLU A 6 19.77 57.72 -72.69
CA GLU A 6 19.27 58.98 -73.26
C GLU A 6 17.74 58.96 -73.35
N ALA A 7 17.13 60.10 -73.64
CA ALA A 7 15.73 60.40 -73.38
C ALA A 7 14.68 59.37 -73.97
N ASP A 8 15.05 58.51 -74.88
CA ASP A 8 14.13 57.55 -75.55
C ASP A 8 14.49 56.08 -75.37
N HIS A 9 15.64 55.74 -74.71
CA HIS A 9 16.00 54.34 -74.46
C HIS A 9 16.65 54.23 -73.09
N VAL A 10 16.12 53.29 -72.29
CA VAL A 10 16.61 52.98 -70.97
C VAL A 10 17.26 51.61 -70.99
N ASN A 11 18.56 51.54 -70.72
CA ASN A 11 19.27 50.27 -70.61
C ASN A 11 19.53 49.94 -69.10
N TRP A 12 19.20 48.66 -68.75
CA TRP A 12 19.51 48.16 -67.47
C TRP A 12 20.98 47.76 -67.37
N TYR A 13 21.74 48.41 -66.49
CA TYR A 13 23.09 48.00 -66.21
C TYR A 13 23.06 47.08 -64.99
N LEU A 14 23.32 45.81 -65.21
CA LEU A 14 23.43 44.79 -64.20
C LEU A 14 24.85 44.20 -64.28
N ASP A 15 25.51 44.08 -63.15
CA ASP A 15 26.80 43.42 -63.10
C ASP A 15 26.67 41.93 -63.44
N LYS A 16 27.30 41.53 -64.55
CA LYS A 16 27.21 40.16 -65.05
C LYS A 16 27.94 39.15 -64.14
N ASP A 17 28.85 39.65 -63.33
CA ASP A 17 29.70 38.83 -62.46
C ASP A 17 29.12 38.71 -61.04
N ASP A 18 28.02 39.40 -60.73
CA ASP A 18 27.32 39.28 -59.46
C ASP A 18 26.22 38.20 -59.55
N PRO A 19 26.39 37.04 -58.80
CA PRO A 19 25.41 35.93 -58.79
C PRO A 19 24.03 36.35 -58.28
N ASP A 20 23.98 37.29 -57.32
CA ASP A 20 22.71 37.76 -56.75
C ASP A 20 21.96 38.67 -57.70
N GLU A 21 22.67 39.57 -58.44
CA GLU A 21 22.06 40.37 -59.48
C GLU A 21 21.56 39.52 -60.67
N ASN A 22 22.26 38.43 -61.05
CA ASN A 22 21.83 37.50 -62.07
C ASN A 22 20.56 36.69 -61.67
N SER A 23 20.45 36.28 -60.41
CA SER A 23 19.25 35.60 -59.91
C SER A 23 18.01 36.52 -59.90
N ILE A 24 18.21 37.79 -59.62
CA ILE A 24 17.17 38.82 -59.60
C ILE A 24 16.77 39.22 -60.99
N ARG A 25 17.71 39.22 -61.93
CA ARG A 25 17.51 39.65 -63.35
C ARG A 25 16.31 39.04 -63.99
N GLY A 26 16.16 37.70 -63.97
CA GLY A 26 15.05 37.01 -64.59
C GLY A 26 13.68 37.36 -63.97
N ARG A 27 13.67 37.64 -62.66
CA ARG A 27 12.46 38.04 -61.91
C ARG A 27 12.07 39.48 -62.15
N VAL A 28 13.06 40.37 -62.20
CA VAL A 28 12.86 41.83 -62.43
C VAL A 28 12.48 42.08 -63.89
N GLN A 29 13.18 41.47 -64.85
CA GLN A 29 12.92 41.62 -66.24
C GLN A 29 11.58 41.04 -66.73
N SER A 30 10.98 40.15 -65.91
CA SER A 30 9.69 39.56 -66.30
C SER A 30 8.47 40.44 -65.99
N MET A 31 8.59 41.38 -65.01
CA MET A 31 7.47 42.27 -64.67
C MET A 31 8.00 43.58 -64.15
N TYR A 32 8.26 44.52 -65.06
CA TYR A 32 8.65 45.89 -64.67
C TYR A 32 7.97 46.91 -65.56
N MET A 33 7.94 48.13 -65.15
CA MET A 33 7.51 49.29 -65.89
C MET A 33 8.36 50.50 -65.48
N ILE A 34 8.83 51.24 -66.48
CA ILE A 34 9.55 52.49 -66.29
C ILE A 34 8.76 53.60 -66.99
N ALA A 35 8.46 54.68 -66.26
CA ALA A 35 7.76 55.84 -66.80
C ALA A 35 8.55 57.12 -66.55
N ASP A 36 8.39 58.13 -67.39
CA ASP A 36 8.94 59.47 -67.19
C ASP A 36 8.16 60.27 -66.11
N ALA A 37 8.59 61.49 -65.84
CA ALA A 37 7.94 62.36 -64.84
C ALA A 37 6.52 62.78 -65.22
N ASN A 38 6.14 62.64 -66.51
CA ASN A 38 4.81 62.93 -67.00
C ASN A 38 3.89 61.69 -67.00
N GLY A 39 4.41 60.52 -66.62
CA GLY A 39 3.68 59.27 -66.62
C GLY A 39 3.66 58.55 -67.98
N ARG A 40 4.46 58.98 -68.94
CA ARG A 40 4.62 58.26 -70.22
C ARG A 40 5.53 57.07 -69.96
N VAL A 41 5.06 55.87 -70.35
CA VAL A 41 5.84 54.63 -70.25
C VAL A 41 7.01 54.71 -71.24
N VAL A 42 8.20 54.57 -70.69
CA VAL A 42 9.46 54.60 -71.45
C VAL A 42 9.91 53.19 -71.82
N ASP A 43 9.78 52.27 -70.88
CA ASP A 43 10.14 50.87 -71.08
C ASP A 43 9.28 49.89 -70.27
N GLN A 44 8.88 48.77 -70.86
CA GLN A 44 8.18 47.69 -70.17
C GLN A 44 8.28 46.40 -71.01
N PRO A 45 8.23 45.21 -70.46
CA PRO A 45 8.15 43.99 -71.24
C PRO A 45 6.78 43.83 -71.93
N ASP A 46 6.77 43.40 -73.11
CA ASP A 46 5.51 43.19 -73.90
C ASP A 46 4.54 42.25 -73.18
N THR A 47 5.04 41.24 -72.57
CA THR A 47 4.27 40.19 -71.86
C THR A 47 3.45 40.72 -70.68
N TYR A 48 3.82 41.91 -70.12
CA TYR A 48 3.19 42.45 -68.92
C TYR A 48 2.43 43.75 -69.09
N SER A 49 2.43 44.29 -70.25
CA SER A 49 1.62 45.47 -70.54
C SER A 49 0.14 45.28 -70.20
N ASP A 50 -0.43 44.13 -70.62
CA ASP A 50 -1.83 43.78 -70.34
C ASP A 50 -2.08 43.44 -68.88
N THR A 51 -1.06 42.89 -68.13
CA THR A 51 -1.16 42.57 -66.71
C THR A 51 -1.21 43.88 -65.89
N TYR A 52 -0.44 44.87 -66.22
CA TYR A 52 -0.53 46.20 -65.57
C TYR A 52 -1.87 46.89 -65.79
N LYS A 53 -2.43 46.81 -67.02
CA LYS A 53 -3.76 47.32 -67.28
C LYS A 53 -4.85 46.55 -66.50
N ALA A 54 -4.76 45.22 -66.48
CA ALA A 54 -5.67 44.39 -65.69
C ALA A 54 -5.58 44.62 -64.17
N LEU A 55 -4.41 45.02 -63.64
CA LEU A 55 -4.20 45.38 -62.26
C LEU A 55 -4.73 46.80 -61.94
N GLY A 56 -5.25 47.52 -62.92
CA GLY A 56 -5.72 48.91 -62.75
C GLY A 56 -4.60 49.85 -62.46
N PHE A 57 -3.41 49.61 -62.98
CA PHE A 57 -2.23 50.43 -62.79
C PHE A 57 -2.22 51.57 -63.80
N ASP A 58 -2.57 52.78 -63.36
CA ASP A 58 -2.54 53.99 -64.22
C ASP A 58 -1.20 54.72 -64.03
N PRO A 59 -0.27 54.64 -64.98
CA PRO A 59 1.07 55.20 -64.81
C PRO A 59 1.09 56.71 -64.50
N PRO A 60 0.31 57.57 -65.19
CA PRO A 60 0.32 59.02 -64.89
C PRO A 60 -0.11 59.34 -63.45
N ALA A 61 -1.18 58.71 -62.98
CA ALA A 61 -1.66 58.92 -61.62
C ALA A 61 -0.66 58.40 -60.55
N TYR A 62 -0.04 57.26 -60.78
CA TYR A 62 0.94 56.65 -59.92
C TYR A 62 2.24 57.44 -59.91
N VAL A 63 2.76 57.87 -61.04
CA VAL A 63 3.97 58.72 -61.12
C VAL A 63 3.77 60.00 -60.32
N LYS A 64 2.64 60.64 -60.48
CA LYS A 64 2.28 61.86 -59.78
C LYS A 64 2.23 61.62 -58.25
N ALA A 65 1.66 60.51 -57.81
CA ALA A 65 1.59 60.14 -56.37
C ALA A 65 2.98 59.85 -55.77
N VAL A 66 3.84 59.11 -56.47
CA VAL A 66 5.17 58.74 -56.00
C VAL A 66 6.12 59.96 -56.04
N LEU A 67 6.01 60.82 -57.05
CA LEU A 67 6.84 62.01 -57.13
C LEU A 67 6.44 63.10 -56.14
N SER A 68 5.19 63.13 -55.67
CA SER A 68 4.72 64.05 -54.65
C SER A 68 5.06 63.60 -53.21
N ASN A 69 5.35 62.31 -53.02
CA ASN A 69 5.72 61.78 -51.69
C ASN A 69 6.91 60.82 -51.81
N PRO A 70 8.15 61.29 -51.89
CA PRO A 70 9.31 60.49 -52.27
C PRO A 70 9.90 59.63 -51.13
N VAL A 71 9.29 59.56 -49.98
CA VAL A 71 10.00 59.13 -48.77
C VAL A 71 10.19 57.61 -48.61
N GLN A 72 9.43 56.75 -49.26
CA GLN A 72 9.69 55.30 -49.25
C GLN A 72 9.11 54.52 -50.42
N PRO A 73 9.79 53.48 -50.90
CA PRO A 73 9.20 52.56 -51.91
C PRO A 73 7.95 51.89 -51.31
N GLN A 74 6.85 52.05 -52.02
CA GLN A 74 5.57 51.47 -51.55
C GLN A 74 5.41 50.02 -52.07
N TRP A 75 5.09 49.12 -51.14
CA TRP A 75 4.70 47.78 -51.51
C TRP A 75 3.18 47.67 -51.58
N GLN A 76 2.70 47.13 -52.68
CA GLN A 76 1.27 46.90 -52.90
C GLN A 76 1.04 45.47 -53.36
N THR A 77 0.04 44.84 -52.77
CA THR A 77 -0.46 43.54 -53.31
C THR A 77 -1.71 43.80 -54.08
N ARG A 78 -1.75 43.37 -55.37
CA ARG A 78 -2.91 43.47 -56.27
C ARG A 78 -3.24 42.13 -56.85
N LYS A 79 -4.49 41.95 -57.27
CA LYS A 79 -5.00 40.70 -57.85
C LYS A 79 -5.50 40.94 -59.29
N ALA A 80 -5.02 40.16 -60.25
CA ALA A 80 -5.48 40.17 -61.63
C ALA A 80 -5.53 38.73 -62.12
N GLY A 81 -6.59 38.37 -62.86
CA GLY A 81 -6.77 37.03 -63.42
C GLY A 81 -6.71 35.89 -62.37
N GLY A 82 -7.10 36.14 -61.09
CA GLY A 82 -7.02 35.13 -60.04
C GLY A 82 -5.64 35.04 -59.36
N VAL A 83 -4.59 35.65 -59.90
CA VAL A 83 -3.22 35.64 -59.41
C VAL A 83 -2.94 36.88 -58.53
N ARG A 84 -2.27 36.72 -57.43
CA ARG A 84 -1.78 37.82 -56.60
C ARG A 84 -0.39 38.25 -57.07
N TYR A 85 -0.20 39.56 -57.14
CA TYR A 85 1.06 40.17 -57.54
C TYR A 85 1.51 41.09 -56.43
N LEU A 86 2.79 41.00 -56.09
CA LEU A 86 3.46 41.94 -55.18
C LEU A 86 4.20 42.97 -56.05
N ILE A 87 3.84 44.23 -55.94
CA ILE A 87 4.41 45.32 -56.71
C ILE A 87 5.14 46.26 -55.78
N ARG A 88 6.39 46.55 -56.13
CA ARG A 88 7.20 47.60 -55.49
C ARG A 88 7.34 48.77 -56.43
N SER A 89 6.93 49.91 -55.99
CA SER A 89 7.03 51.15 -56.78
C SER A 89 7.95 52.16 -56.12
N GLY A 90 8.71 52.86 -56.91
CA GLY A 90 9.65 53.88 -56.46
C GLY A 90 10.09 54.76 -57.63
N TYR A 91 11.02 55.63 -57.36
CA TYR A 91 11.66 56.43 -58.40
C TYR A 91 13.18 56.21 -58.39
N ILE A 92 13.80 56.43 -59.56
CA ILE A 92 15.24 56.36 -59.76
C ILE A 92 15.69 57.65 -60.43
N LEU A 93 16.88 58.14 -60.08
CA LEU A 93 17.51 59.27 -60.73
C LEU A 93 18.45 58.76 -61.82
N ASN A 94 18.38 59.35 -63.02
CA ASN A 94 19.36 59.07 -64.04
C ASN A 94 20.71 59.66 -63.62
N ASP A 95 21.81 58.92 -63.83
CA ASP A 95 23.20 59.31 -63.44
C ASP A 95 23.79 60.35 -64.37
N SER A 96 23.02 61.12 -65.10
CA SER A 96 23.49 62.23 -65.97
C SER A 96 23.94 63.40 -65.06
N ARG A 97 25.23 63.70 -65.09
CA ARG A 97 25.80 64.80 -64.35
C ARG A 97 25.32 66.20 -64.80
N VAL A 98 24.68 66.28 -65.98
CA VAL A 98 24.28 67.56 -66.58
C VAL A 98 22.80 67.86 -66.36
N ASN A 99 21.93 66.83 -66.28
CA ASN A 99 20.50 67.03 -66.09
C ASN A 99 19.83 65.75 -65.45
N PRO A 100 19.81 65.69 -64.13
CA PRO A 100 19.22 64.51 -63.47
C PRO A 100 17.72 64.40 -63.66
N ARG A 101 17.28 63.44 -64.43
CA ARG A 101 15.84 63.15 -64.64
C ARG A 101 15.36 62.08 -63.70
N LYS A 102 14.13 62.21 -63.18
CA LYS A 102 13.49 61.24 -62.33
C LYS A 102 12.67 60.30 -63.21
N PHE A 103 12.89 58.98 -63.03
CA PHE A 103 12.09 57.91 -63.62
C PHE A 103 11.34 57.17 -62.54
N TYR A 104 10.10 56.92 -62.74
CA TYR A 104 9.27 56.04 -61.93
C TYR A 104 9.47 54.60 -62.35
N VAL A 105 9.72 53.74 -61.39
CA VAL A 105 9.93 52.31 -61.65
C VAL A 105 8.98 51.51 -60.78
N ALA A 106 8.21 50.61 -61.40
CA ALA A 106 7.42 49.61 -60.73
C ALA A 106 7.96 48.22 -61.09
N ILE A 107 8.24 47.43 -60.12
CA ILE A 107 8.69 46.05 -60.28
C ILE A 107 7.67 45.14 -59.61
N GLY A 108 7.19 44.12 -60.32
CA GLY A 108 6.21 43.19 -59.83
C GLY A 108 6.71 41.75 -59.82
N SER A 109 6.18 40.98 -58.93
CA SER A 109 6.39 39.54 -58.90
C SER A 109 5.09 38.82 -58.64
N SER A 110 4.84 37.76 -59.41
CA SER A 110 3.67 36.85 -59.22
C SER A 110 3.86 36.04 -57.92
N LEU A 111 2.83 36.02 -57.10
CA LEU A 111 2.78 35.18 -55.87
C LEU A 111 2.15 33.82 -56.14
N ALA A 112 1.83 33.47 -57.40
CA ALA A 112 1.15 32.20 -57.73
C ALA A 112 1.88 30.95 -57.19
N ASN A 113 3.22 30.92 -57.33
CA ASN A 113 4.00 29.81 -56.82
C ASN A 113 3.98 29.75 -55.27
N ASN A 114 4.05 30.90 -54.61
CA ASN A 114 4.00 30.97 -53.17
C ASN A 114 2.62 30.54 -52.64
N ASP A 115 1.55 30.96 -53.34
CA ASP A 115 0.18 30.56 -53.00
C ASP A 115 -0.03 29.05 -53.16
N LYS A 116 0.54 28.47 -54.22
CA LYS A 116 0.50 27.03 -54.44
C LYS A 116 1.23 26.26 -53.37
N VAL A 117 2.47 26.65 -53.04
CA VAL A 117 3.26 26.02 -51.96
C VAL A 117 2.55 26.10 -50.62
N LEU A 118 1.96 27.27 -50.28
CA LEU A 118 1.19 27.44 -49.04
C LEU A 118 -0.05 26.53 -49.03
N THR A 119 -0.75 26.42 -50.16
CA THR A 119 -1.92 25.55 -50.26
C THR A 119 -1.54 24.08 -50.09
N ASP A 120 -0.50 23.61 -50.79
CA ASP A 120 -0.01 22.25 -50.73
C ASP A 120 0.45 21.91 -49.30
N PHE A 121 1.19 22.86 -48.65
CA PHE A 121 1.60 22.72 -47.24
C PHE A 121 0.40 22.64 -46.30
N THR A 122 -0.62 23.48 -46.53
CA THR A 122 -1.83 23.48 -45.71
C THR A 122 -2.56 22.14 -45.81
N TRP A 123 -2.72 21.60 -47.02
CA TRP A 123 -3.34 20.28 -47.23
C TRP A 123 -2.52 19.16 -46.59
N LEU A 124 -1.18 19.24 -46.67
CA LEU A 124 -0.30 18.29 -46.00
C LEU A 124 -0.50 18.32 -44.48
N CYS A 125 -0.58 19.50 -43.86
CA CYS A 125 -0.83 19.64 -42.42
C CYS A 125 -2.22 19.12 -42.04
N ILE A 126 -3.25 19.42 -42.80
CA ILE A 126 -4.62 18.95 -42.58
C ILE A 126 -4.71 17.41 -42.65
N ALA A 127 -3.91 16.77 -43.48
CA ALA A 127 -3.86 15.31 -43.57
C ALA A 127 -2.99 14.67 -42.48
N LEU A 128 -1.82 15.25 -42.20
CA LEU A 128 -0.82 14.66 -41.31
C LEU A 128 -1.18 14.80 -39.83
N ILE A 129 -1.68 15.96 -39.41
CA ILE A 129 -2.00 16.21 -37.99
C ILE A 129 -3.05 15.23 -37.46
N PRO A 130 -4.22 15.03 -38.11
CA PRO A 130 -5.20 14.07 -37.58
C PRO A 130 -4.70 12.62 -37.67
N LEU A 131 -3.90 12.27 -38.69
CA LEU A 131 -3.31 10.95 -38.79
C LEU A 131 -2.40 10.65 -37.55
N VAL A 132 -1.50 11.57 -37.23
CA VAL A 132 -0.62 11.43 -36.07
C VAL A 132 -1.42 11.40 -34.74
N ALA A 133 -2.47 12.23 -34.66
CA ALA A 133 -3.34 12.24 -33.48
C ALA A 133 -4.08 10.90 -33.30
N VAL A 134 -4.60 10.31 -34.36
CA VAL A 134 -5.27 9.00 -34.32
C VAL A 134 -4.29 7.88 -33.96
N LEU A 135 -3.10 7.87 -34.54
CA LEU A 135 -2.06 6.89 -34.21
C LEU A 135 -1.60 7.03 -32.76
N GLY A 136 -1.40 8.27 -32.29
CA GLY A 136 -1.06 8.54 -30.89
C GLY A 136 -2.16 8.10 -29.90
N ALA A 137 -3.42 8.36 -30.23
CA ALA A 137 -4.55 7.91 -29.43
C ALA A 137 -4.67 6.37 -29.40
N ALA A 138 -4.49 5.71 -30.55
CA ALA A 138 -4.54 4.25 -30.64
C ALA A 138 -3.42 3.59 -29.84
N THR A 139 -2.19 4.07 -29.98
CA THR A 139 -1.04 3.56 -29.22
C THR A 139 -1.21 3.82 -27.72
N GLY A 140 -1.64 5.02 -27.33
CA GLY A 140 -1.94 5.37 -25.93
C GLY A 140 -3.02 4.47 -25.33
N TRP A 141 -4.08 4.18 -26.06
CA TRP A 141 -5.15 3.27 -25.62
C TRP A 141 -4.63 1.84 -25.41
N ILE A 142 -3.83 1.31 -26.32
CA ILE A 142 -3.24 -0.04 -26.20
C ILE A 142 -2.30 -0.13 -24.99
N VAL A 143 -1.41 0.86 -24.82
CA VAL A 143 -0.45 0.90 -23.71
C VAL A 143 -1.17 1.03 -22.37
N ALA A 144 -2.12 1.97 -22.26
CA ALA A 144 -2.91 2.16 -21.04
C ALA A 144 -3.71 0.90 -20.68
N GLY A 145 -4.34 0.24 -21.68
CA GLY A 145 -5.08 -1.00 -21.45
C GLY A 145 -4.21 -2.14 -20.95
N ARG A 146 -2.97 -2.27 -21.45
CA ARG A 146 -2.02 -3.29 -20.95
C ARG A 146 -1.48 -2.94 -19.57
N ALA A 147 -1.20 -1.67 -19.31
CA ALA A 147 -0.68 -1.23 -18.00
C ALA A 147 -1.72 -1.37 -16.87
N LEU A 148 -3.00 -1.13 -17.15
CA LEU A 148 -4.07 -1.20 -16.16
C LEU A 148 -4.67 -2.60 -15.97
N ARG A 149 -4.44 -3.53 -16.90
CA ARG A 149 -4.96 -4.90 -16.82
C ARG A 149 -4.58 -5.64 -15.54
N PRO A 150 -3.31 -5.58 -15.06
CA PRO A 150 -2.91 -6.21 -13.80
C PRO A 150 -3.70 -5.71 -12.59
N VAL A 151 -3.92 -4.40 -12.51
CA VAL A 151 -4.67 -3.78 -11.41
C VAL A 151 -6.11 -4.31 -11.37
N MET A 152 -6.73 -4.46 -12.53
CA MET A 152 -8.08 -5.03 -12.62
C MET A 152 -8.13 -6.52 -12.26
N GLU A 153 -7.07 -7.28 -12.53
CA GLU A 153 -6.95 -8.69 -12.12
C GLU A 153 -6.83 -8.81 -10.60
N ILE A 154 -5.99 -7.97 -9.97
CA ILE A 154 -5.86 -7.88 -8.50
C ILE A 154 -7.20 -7.51 -7.86
N ALA A 155 -7.87 -6.47 -8.36
CA ALA A 155 -9.16 -6.04 -7.83
C ALA A 155 -10.24 -7.15 -7.93
N ARG A 156 -10.29 -7.89 -9.03
CA ARG A 156 -11.20 -9.02 -9.20
C ARG A 156 -10.85 -10.21 -8.29
N ALA A 157 -9.56 -10.48 -8.09
CA ALA A 157 -9.12 -11.52 -7.16
C ALA A 157 -9.51 -11.14 -5.73
N ALA A 158 -9.24 -9.90 -5.31
CA ALA A 158 -9.63 -9.40 -3.99
C ALA A 158 -11.16 -9.47 -3.75
N GLN A 159 -11.99 -9.19 -4.76
CA GLN A 159 -13.45 -9.31 -4.64
C GLN A 159 -13.94 -10.76 -4.46
N ARG A 160 -13.18 -11.76 -4.89
CA ARG A 160 -13.51 -13.19 -4.71
C ARG A 160 -13.14 -13.74 -3.34
N ILE A 161 -12.26 -13.02 -2.63
CA ILE A 161 -11.85 -13.38 -1.28
C ILE A 161 -12.98 -12.97 -0.34
N SER A 162 -13.50 -13.96 0.38
CA SER A 162 -14.57 -13.80 1.37
C SER A 162 -14.26 -14.67 2.57
N GLY A 163 -14.97 -14.48 3.68
CA GLY A 163 -14.78 -15.30 4.88
C GLY A 163 -14.93 -16.82 4.67
N SER A 164 -15.60 -17.24 3.59
CA SER A 164 -15.73 -18.65 3.22
C SER A 164 -14.60 -19.16 2.32
N ASN A 165 -13.74 -18.30 1.79
CA ASN A 165 -12.71 -18.67 0.81
C ASN A 165 -11.44 -17.82 0.94
N LEU A 166 -10.89 -17.80 2.16
CA LEU A 166 -9.64 -17.09 2.49
C LEU A 166 -8.37 -17.81 2.01
N SER A 167 -8.48 -19.05 1.53
CA SER A 167 -7.34 -19.80 0.98
C SER A 167 -6.94 -19.37 -0.44
N LEU A 168 -7.75 -18.56 -1.10
CA LEU A 168 -7.39 -17.98 -2.38
C LEU A 168 -6.25 -16.97 -2.21
N ARG A 169 -5.32 -17.01 -3.17
CA ARG A 169 -4.21 -16.04 -3.27
C ARG A 169 -4.28 -15.31 -4.58
N ILE A 170 -3.81 -14.09 -4.58
CA ILE A 170 -3.58 -13.33 -5.80
C ILE A 170 -2.36 -13.93 -6.48
N PRO A 171 -2.44 -14.31 -7.78
CA PRO A 171 -1.33 -14.93 -8.47
C PRO A 171 -0.09 -14.04 -8.47
N GLU A 172 1.05 -14.60 -8.04
CA GLU A 172 2.34 -13.93 -8.11
C GLU A 172 2.74 -13.66 -9.55
N ARG A 173 3.27 -12.48 -9.80
CA ARG A 173 3.87 -12.09 -11.08
C ARG A 173 5.34 -11.81 -10.84
N LYS A 174 6.19 -12.47 -11.61
CA LYS A 174 7.65 -12.21 -11.59
C LYS A 174 7.97 -11.00 -12.49
N ALA A 175 7.52 -9.82 -12.10
CA ALA A 175 7.72 -8.60 -12.86
C ALA A 175 8.73 -7.64 -12.20
N ALA A 176 9.15 -7.91 -10.95
CA ALA A 176 10.05 -7.07 -10.15
C ALA A 176 9.66 -5.58 -10.17
N ASP A 177 8.37 -5.29 -10.12
CA ASP A 177 7.81 -3.95 -10.13
C ASP A 177 6.98 -3.69 -8.86
N GLU A 178 6.48 -2.48 -8.72
CA GLU A 178 5.67 -2.03 -7.57
C GLU A 178 4.39 -2.86 -7.41
N LEU A 179 3.92 -3.51 -8.46
CA LEU A 179 2.74 -4.37 -8.43
C LEU A 179 3.04 -5.73 -7.78
N GLU A 180 4.27 -6.26 -7.92
CA GLU A 180 4.71 -7.48 -7.24
C GLU A 180 4.70 -7.27 -5.72
N TYR A 181 5.30 -6.17 -5.23
CA TYR A 181 5.27 -5.80 -3.82
C TYR A 181 3.84 -5.64 -3.28
N LEU A 182 2.94 -5.04 -4.08
CA LEU A 182 1.54 -4.91 -3.72
C LEU A 182 0.85 -6.27 -3.57
N VAL A 183 1.08 -7.21 -4.51
CA VAL A 183 0.53 -8.56 -4.47
C VAL A 183 1.03 -9.33 -3.26
N GLU A 184 2.32 -9.25 -2.95
CA GLU A 184 2.94 -9.86 -1.77
C GLU A 184 2.30 -9.34 -0.48
N THR A 185 2.23 -8.02 -0.33
CA THR A 185 1.59 -7.38 0.84
C THR A 185 0.13 -7.80 1.02
N PHE A 186 -0.63 -7.91 -0.09
CA PHE A 186 -2.01 -8.39 -0.05
C PHE A 186 -2.09 -9.86 0.35
N ASN A 187 -1.22 -10.72 -0.18
CA ASN A 187 -1.20 -12.13 0.16
C ASN A 187 -0.81 -12.36 1.62
N ASP A 188 0.10 -11.57 2.18
CA ASP A 188 0.44 -11.58 3.60
C ASP A 188 -0.74 -11.16 4.47
N MET A 189 -1.44 -10.08 4.09
CA MET A 189 -2.66 -9.67 4.79
C MET A 189 -3.73 -10.76 4.76
N ILE A 190 -3.94 -11.42 3.60
CA ILE A 190 -4.88 -12.53 3.46
C ILE A 190 -4.47 -13.70 4.35
N SER A 191 -3.18 -14.02 4.42
CA SER A 191 -2.65 -15.09 5.29
C SER A 191 -2.93 -14.81 6.76
N ARG A 192 -2.71 -13.59 7.23
CA ARG A 192 -3.05 -13.17 8.60
C ARG A 192 -4.55 -13.25 8.88
N LEU A 193 -5.39 -12.84 7.91
CA LEU A 193 -6.85 -12.96 8.01
C LEU A 193 -7.30 -14.42 8.06
N GLU A 194 -6.73 -15.29 7.23
CA GLU A 194 -7.02 -16.73 7.22
C GLU A 194 -6.68 -17.36 8.55
N GLN A 195 -5.49 -17.09 9.10
CA GLN A 195 -5.07 -17.57 10.41
C GLN A 195 -6.03 -17.10 11.51
N SER A 196 -6.37 -15.81 11.53
CA SER A 196 -7.31 -15.28 12.51
C SER A 196 -8.69 -15.93 12.39
N PHE A 197 -9.17 -16.17 11.18
CA PHE A 197 -10.46 -16.81 10.95
C PHE A 197 -10.48 -18.29 11.38
N ILE A 198 -9.38 -19.02 11.11
CA ILE A 198 -9.21 -20.40 11.57
C ILE A 198 -9.24 -20.43 13.11
N GLN A 199 -8.53 -19.52 13.78
CA GLN A 199 -8.51 -19.42 15.23
C GLN A 199 -9.91 -19.12 15.80
N VAL A 200 -10.64 -18.18 15.23
CA VAL A 200 -12.03 -17.87 15.65
C VAL A 200 -12.96 -19.07 15.46
N ARG A 201 -12.84 -19.77 14.33
CA ARG A 201 -13.65 -20.95 14.06
C ARG A 201 -13.35 -22.10 15.01
N GLN A 202 -12.05 -22.35 15.27
CA GLN A 202 -11.62 -23.34 16.23
C GLN A 202 -12.14 -23.01 17.62
N PHE A 203 -11.95 -21.76 18.07
CA PHE A 203 -12.48 -21.26 19.33
C PHE A 203 -13.99 -21.50 19.49
N SER A 204 -14.78 -21.14 18.47
CA SER A 204 -16.24 -21.34 18.49
C SER A 204 -16.64 -22.83 18.61
N THR A 205 -15.89 -23.70 17.93
CA THR A 205 -16.09 -25.14 17.98
C THR A 205 -15.76 -25.70 19.37
N ASP A 206 -14.62 -25.31 19.92
CA ASP A 206 -14.13 -25.75 21.23
C ASP A 206 -15.06 -25.29 22.35
N VAL A 207 -15.48 -24.01 22.32
CA VAL A 207 -16.48 -23.48 23.26
C VAL A 207 -17.77 -24.27 23.21
N SER A 208 -18.27 -24.58 22.01
CA SER A 208 -19.51 -25.33 21.84
C SER A 208 -19.42 -26.73 22.43
N HIS A 209 -18.28 -27.41 22.26
CA HIS A 209 -18.04 -28.73 22.84
C HIS A 209 -17.90 -28.67 24.35
N GLU A 210 -17.12 -27.74 24.88
CA GLU A 210 -16.86 -27.64 26.32
C GLU A 210 -18.07 -27.14 27.14
N LEU A 211 -19.00 -26.42 26.52
CA LEU A 211 -20.27 -26.06 27.17
C LEU A 211 -21.31 -27.17 27.07
N ARG A 212 -21.37 -27.91 25.95
CA ARG A 212 -22.36 -28.97 25.76
C ARG A 212 -22.24 -30.07 26.78
N THR A 213 -21.03 -30.51 27.11
CA THR A 213 -20.78 -31.62 28.03
C THR A 213 -21.35 -31.36 29.43
N PRO A 214 -20.97 -30.28 30.16
CA PRO A 214 -21.52 -30.04 31.49
C PRO A 214 -23.04 -29.79 31.48
N ILE A 215 -23.57 -29.11 30.45
CA ILE A 215 -25.04 -28.91 30.31
C ILE A 215 -25.73 -30.25 30.22
N THR A 216 -25.19 -31.21 29.44
CA THR A 216 -25.77 -32.52 29.29
C THR A 216 -25.68 -33.33 30.59
N ILE A 217 -24.58 -33.18 31.35
CA ILE A 217 -24.39 -33.82 32.67
C ILE A 217 -25.42 -33.28 33.66
N VAL A 218 -25.50 -31.97 33.84
CA VAL A 218 -26.49 -31.33 34.75
C VAL A 218 -27.91 -31.77 34.41
N ARG A 219 -28.26 -31.74 33.13
CA ARG A 219 -29.58 -32.17 32.68
C ARG A 219 -29.81 -33.64 33.00
N GLY A 220 -28.85 -34.55 32.71
CA GLY A 220 -28.95 -35.95 33.00
C GLY A 220 -29.09 -36.25 34.50
N GLN A 221 -28.31 -35.57 35.35
CA GLN A 221 -28.41 -35.70 36.80
C GLN A 221 -29.79 -35.33 37.34
N LEU A 222 -30.32 -34.18 36.86
CA LEU A 222 -31.66 -33.75 37.22
C LEU A 222 -32.77 -34.67 36.70
N GLU A 223 -32.66 -35.19 35.46
CA GLU A 223 -33.59 -36.17 34.89
C GLU A 223 -33.56 -37.46 35.71
N VAL A 224 -32.36 -37.98 36.07
CA VAL A 224 -32.23 -39.19 36.92
C VAL A 224 -32.87 -38.93 38.26
N ALA A 225 -32.58 -37.81 38.92
CA ALA A 225 -33.14 -37.48 40.23
C ALA A 225 -34.68 -37.43 40.20
N LEU A 226 -35.26 -36.86 39.10
CA LEU A 226 -36.72 -36.82 38.95
C LEU A 226 -37.37 -38.21 38.84
N PHE A 227 -36.65 -39.23 38.33
CA PHE A 227 -37.18 -40.57 38.17
C PHE A 227 -36.80 -41.54 39.31
N THR A 228 -35.71 -41.28 40.02
CA THR A 228 -35.15 -42.26 40.98
C THR A 228 -35.12 -41.75 42.41
N ALA A 229 -35.21 -40.44 42.69
CA ALA A 229 -35.21 -39.95 44.05
C ALA A 229 -36.59 -40.16 44.72
N GLU A 230 -36.55 -40.79 45.86
CA GLU A 230 -37.76 -41.12 46.65
C GLU A 230 -37.84 -40.23 47.91
N THR A 231 -36.70 -39.64 48.34
CA THR A 231 -36.65 -38.87 49.57
C THR A 231 -36.22 -37.39 49.29
N ALA A 232 -36.63 -36.46 50.15
CA ALA A 232 -36.25 -35.07 50.08
C ALA A 232 -34.72 -34.90 50.16
N GLU A 233 -34.03 -35.78 50.83
CA GLU A 233 -32.56 -35.75 50.97
C GLU A 233 -31.87 -36.11 49.65
N GLN A 234 -32.36 -37.12 48.93
CA GLN A 234 -31.87 -37.48 47.58
C GLN A 234 -32.07 -36.37 46.57
N TYR A 235 -33.25 -35.70 46.59
CA TYR A 235 -33.47 -34.50 45.73
C TYR A 235 -32.53 -33.39 46.11
N ARG A 236 -32.29 -33.13 47.40
CA ARG A 236 -31.36 -32.11 47.85
C ARG A 236 -29.94 -32.38 47.36
N ASP A 237 -29.46 -33.60 47.48
CA ASP A 237 -28.10 -33.97 47.06
C ASP A 237 -27.93 -33.84 45.54
N ALA A 238 -28.94 -34.21 44.75
CA ALA A 238 -28.91 -34.03 43.33
C ALA A 238 -28.89 -32.55 42.94
N ILE A 239 -29.66 -31.68 43.63
CA ILE A 239 -29.65 -30.22 43.39
C ILE A 239 -28.30 -29.65 43.77
N VAL A 240 -27.72 -30.01 44.89
CA VAL A 240 -26.40 -29.52 45.32
C VAL A 240 -25.33 -29.91 44.32
N THR A 241 -25.35 -31.13 43.79
CA THR A 241 -24.42 -31.59 42.78
C THR A 241 -24.59 -30.81 41.44
N ALA A 242 -25.82 -30.63 41.01
CA ALA A 242 -26.14 -29.85 39.82
C ALA A 242 -25.73 -28.37 39.94
N MET A 243 -25.90 -27.80 41.14
CA MET A 243 -25.41 -26.40 41.43
C MET A 243 -23.90 -26.32 41.33
N GLY A 244 -23.15 -27.30 41.77
CA GLY A 244 -21.69 -27.37 41.60
C GLY A 244 -21.27 -27.36 40.13
N ASP A 245 -21.97 -28.12 39.27
CA ASP A 245 -21.72 -28.17 37.84
C ASP A 245 -22.08 -26.84 37.11
N VAL A 246 -23.17 -26.18 37.57
CA VAL A 246 -23.55 -24.84 37.08
C VAL A 246 -22.50 -23.77 37.45
N GLU A 247 -21.95 -23.82 38.70
CA GLU A 247 -20.85 -22.91 39.09
C GLU A 247 -19.60 -23.14 38.23
N ARG A 248 -19.28 -24.40 37.96
CA ARG A 248 -18.20 -24.76 37.02
C ARG A 248 -18.44 -24.21 35.60
N LEU A 249 -19.68 -24.29 35.08
CA LEU A 249 -20.08 -23.68 33.84
C LEU A 249 -19.85 -22.16 33.84
N SER A 250 -20.24 -21.50 34.94
CA SER A 250 -20.01 -20.05 35.11
C SER A 250 -18.53 -19.68 35.09
N GLN A 251 -17.68 -20.51 35.65
CA GLN A 251 -16.21 -20.33 35.62
C GLN A 251 -15.67 -20.49 34.18
N ILE A 252 -16.18 -21.46 33.41
CA ILE A 252 -15.84 -21.66 32.00
C ILE A 252 -16.16 -20.39 31.21
N VAL A 253 -17.38 -19.88 31.33
CA VAL A 253 -17.84 -18.69 30.60
C VAL A 253 -16.99 -17.46 30.96
N ARG A 254 -16.73 -17.24 32.25
CA ARG A 254 -15.86 -16.13 32.70
C ARG A 254 -14.44 -16.25 32.14
N ALA A 255 -13.88 -17.46 32.12
CA ALA A 255 -12.57 -17.71 31.55
C ALA A 255 -12.53 -17.43 30.05
N LEU A 256 -13.54 -17.87 29.30
CA LEU A 256 -13.64 -17.62 27.85
C LEU A 256 -13.78 -16.14 27.52
N LEU A 257 -14.62 -15.42 28.26
CA LEU A 257 -14.79 -13.97 28.06
C LEU A 257 -13.48 -13.21 28.29
N LEU A 258 -12.78 -13.52 29.39
CA LEU A 258 -11.50 -12.88 29.68
C LEU A 258 -10.45 -13.19 28.62
N LEU A 259 -10.37 -14.43 28.15
CA LEU A 259 -9.42 -14.83 27.10
C LEU A 259 -9.73 -14.15 25.77
N SER A 260 -11.01 -14.02 25.40
CA SER A 260 -11.42 -13.26 24.22
C SER A 260 -11.06 -11.78 24.29
N GLN A 261 -11.27 -11.15 25.45
CA GLN A 261 -10.86 -9.76 25.70
C GLN A 261 -9.34 -9.58 25.69
N ALA A 262 -8.64 -10.57 26.21
CA ALA A 262 -7.19 -10.61 26.26
C ALA A 262 -6.55 -10.60 24.86
N GLU A 263 -7.12 -11.37 23.94
CA GLU A 263 -6.62 -11.46 22.54
C GLU A 263 -6.94 -10.26 21.67
N THR A 264 -8.05 -9.61 21.96
CA THR A 264 -8.41 -8.36 21.27
C THR A 264 -7.65 -7.15 21.79
N GLY A 265 -6.73 -7.35 22.78
CA GLY A 265 -6.00 -6.25 23.42
C GLY A 265 -6.90 -5.33 24.26
N GLN A 266 -8.11 -5.77 24.57
CA GLN A 266 -9.08 -4.97 25.36
C GLN A 266 -8.88 -5.08 26.86
N VAL A 267 -8.07 -6.03 27.32
CA VAL A 267 -7.72 -6.13 28.75
C VAL A 267 -6.63 -5.11 29.07
N VAL A 268 -7.01 -4.06 29.78
CA VAL A 268 -6.07 -3.09 30.32
C VAL A 268 -5.59 -3.62 31.68
N LEU A 269 -4.29 -3.91 31.79
CA LEU A 269 -3.69 -4.34 33.06
C LEU A 269 -3.77 -3.20 34.10
N GLN A 270 -4.16 -3.52 35.32
CA GLN A 270 -4.15 -2.61 36.45
C GLN A 270 -2.81 -2.74 37.16
N LEU A 271 -1.78 -2.13 36.59
CA LEU A 271 -0.42 -2.18 37.15
C LEU A 271 -0.34 -1.43 38.46
N GLN A 272 0.26 -2.05 39.47
CA GLN A 272 0.52 -1.48 40.78
C GLN A 272 1.83 -2.03 41.33
N PRO A 273 2.50 -1.32 42.24
CA PRO A 273 3.67 -1.84 42.93
C PRO A 273 3.34 -3.17 43.63
N LEU A 274 4.08 -4.21 43.31
CA LEU A 274 3.86 -5.56 43.84
C LEU A 274 5.19 -6.27 44.06
N ASP A 275 5.38 -6.84 45.27
CA ASP A 275 6.50 -7.75 45.52
C ASP A 275 6.11 -9.17 45.13
N LEU A 276 6.78 -9.70 44.09
CA LEU A 276 6.51 -11.02 43.54
C LEU A 276 6.97 -12.16 44.48
N ILE A 277 7.98 -11.94 45.34
CA ILE A 277 8.40 -12.94 46.34
C ILE A 277 7.33 -13.10 47.41
N GLU A 278 6.83 -11.99 47.94
CA GLU A 278 5.75 -12.02 48.95
C GLU A 278 4.47 -12.62 48.33
N THR A 279 4.13 -12.19 47.12
CA THR A 279 2.93 -12.69 46.42
C THR A 279 3.03 -14.21 46.18
N ALA A 280 4.17 -14.71 45.70
CA ALA A 280 4.38 -16.13 45.46
C ALA A 280 4.32 -16.94 46.77
N ARG A 281 4.86 -16.41 47.88
CA ARG A 281 4.75 -17.01 49.20
C ARG A 281 3.29 -17.15 49.64
N ASN A 282 2.57 -16.02 49.61
CA ASN A 282 1.17 -15.97 50.09
C ASN A 282 0.27 -16.93 49.28
N ILE A 283 0.47 -17.01 47.98
CA ILE A 283 -0.27 -17.96 47.15
C ILE A 283 0.14 -19.41 47.45
N THR A 284 1.43 -19.70 47.69
CA THR A 284 1.89 -21.04 48.01
C THR A 284 1.27 -21.53 49.34
N GLU A 285 1.21 -20.66 50.35
CA GLU A 285 0.59 -20.94 51.65
C GLU A 285 -0.90 -21.29 51.53
N GLN A 286 -1.64 -20.66 50.60
CA GLN A 286 -3.05 -21.00 50.33
C GLN A 286 -3.25 -22.42 49.78
N PHE A 287 -2.22 -23.00 49.19
CA PHE A 287 -2.24 -24.36 48.67
C PHE A 287 -1.76 -25.42 49.64
N GLU A 288 -1.36 -25.09 50.90
CA GLU A 288 -0.95 -26.07 51.90
C GLU A 288 -2.07 -27.08 52.23
N ILE A 289 -3.29 -26.58 52.50
CA ILE A 289 -4.43 -27.44 52.83
C ILE A 289 -4.85 -28.32 51.62
N PRO A 290 -5.02 -27.78 50.37
CA PRO A 290 -5.26 -28.60 49.22
C PRO A 290 -4.16 -29.64 48.93
N ALA A 291 -2.90 -29.32 49.14
CA ALA A 291 -1.76 -30.21 48.96
C ALA A 291 -1.76 -31.33 49.98
N GLU A 292 -1.99 -31.00 51.30
CA GLU A 292 -2.16 -31.98 52.37
C GLU A 292 -3.30 -32.97 52.07
N GLY A 293 -4.44 -32.47 51.57
CA GLY A 293 -5.57 -33.31 51.14
C GLY A 293 -5.25 -34.27 49.99
N ALA A 294 -4.23 -33.94 49.19
CA ALA A 294 -3.72 -34.76 48.08
C ALA A 294 -2.50 -35.64 48.46
N ASP A 295 -2.04 -35.57 49.73
CA ASP A 295 -0.80 -36.17 50.22
C ASP A 295 0.45 -35.70 49.44
N VAL A 296 0.49 -34.39 49.08
CA VAL A 296 1.60 -33.76 48.37
C VAL A 296 2.26 -32.73 49.31
N ARG A 297 3.57 -32.75 49.38
CA ARG A 297 4.31 -31.72 50.13
C ARG A 297 4.51 -30.49 49.28
N ILE A 298 4.15 -29.32 49.78
CA ILE A 298 4.41 -28.04 49.13
C ILE A 298 5.37 -27.19 49.94
N SER A 299 6.31 -26.52 49.28
CA SER A 299 7.30 -25.67 49.96
C SER A 299 7.59 -24.43 49.12
N PHE A 300 7.86 -23.29 49.82
CA PHE A 300 8.29 -22.06 49.25
C PHE A 300 9.73 -21.71 49.57
N HIS A 301 10.53 -21.35 48.57
CA HIS A 301 11.92 -20.94 48.73
C HIS A 301 12.11 -19.54 48.15
N GLY A 302 12.09 -18.53 49.02
CA GLY A 302 12.35 -17.14 48.61
C GLY A 302 13.85 -16.88 48.48
N GLY A 303 14.28 -16.31 47.36
CA GLY A 303 15.64 -15.79 47.21
C GLY A 303 15.86 -14.50 48.03
N ALA A 304 17.13 -14.13 48.21
CA ALA A 304 17.48 -12.83 48.78
C ALA A 304 17.25 -11.72 47.75
N GLY A 305 16.65 -10.61 48.18
CA GLY A 305 16.44 -9.43 47.35
C GLY A 305 14.98 -8.98 47.29
N ASN A 306 14.77 -7.75 46.82
CA ASN A 306 13.46 -7.17 46.61
C ASN A 306 13.05 -7.40 45.13
N CYS A 307 11.91 -8.03 44.90
CA CYS A 307 11.31 -8.26 43.59
C CYS A 307 10.11 -7.35 43.33
N GLU A 308 10.19 -6.11 43.81
CA GLU A 308 9.18 -5.10 43.52
C GLU A 308 9.22 -4.65 42.07
N GLY A 309 8.06 -4.64 41.45
CA GLY A 309 7.83 -4.15 40.08
C GLY A 309 6.37 -3.71 39.92
N GLU A 310 6.04 -3.19 38.76
CA GLU A 310 4.67 -2.81 38.43
C GLU A 310 3.94 -3.96 37.75
N PHE A 311 3.01 -4.58 38.48
CA PHE A 311 2.28 -5.76 38.00
C PHE A 311 0.80 -5.66 38.33
N ASP A 312 -0.03 -6.34 37.53
CA ASP A 312 -1.44 -6.56 37.87
C ASP A 312 -1.55 -7.70 38.91
N ARG A 313 -1.81 -7.33 40.16
CA ARG A 313 -1.91 -8.27 41.29
C ARG A 313 -2.84 -9.44 40.97
N VAL A 314 -4.05 -9.16 40.45
CA VAL A 314 -5.07 -10.17 40.21
C VAL A 314 -4.60 -11.19 39.15
N GLN A 315 -3.93 -10.70 38.12
CA GLN A 315 -3.43 -11.56 37.07
C GLN A 315 -2.21 -12.38 37.53
N ILE A 316 -1.29 -11.78 38.28
CA ILE A 316 -0.15 -12.52 38.85
C ILE A 316 -0.61 -13.59 39.83
N GLU A 317 -1.52 -13.30 40.77
CA GLU A 317 -2.08 -14.27 41.70
C GLU A 317 -2.78 -15.42 40.92
N ARG A 318 -3.49 -15.11 39.86
CA ARG A 318 -4.13 -16.10 38.96
C ARG A 318 -3.12 -16.99 38.22
N MET A 319 -2.03 -16.40 37.73
CA MET A 319 -0.94 -17.12 37.07
C MET A 319 -0.31 -18.15 38.06
N LEU A 320 0.06 -17.69 39.25
CA LEU A 320 0.63 -18.53 40.30
C LEU A 320 -0.32 -19.65 40.72
N SER A 321 -1.59 -19.31 40.95
CA SER A 321 -2.62 -20.28 41.32
C SER A 321 -2.81 -21.36 40.27
N ASN A 322 -2.79 -21.00 38.98
CA ASN A 322 -2.87 -21.98 37.91
C ASN A 322 -1.66 -22.92 37.83
N LEU A 323 -0.45 -22.40 38.00
CA LEU A 323 0.79 -23.20 38.00
C LEU A 323 0.83 -24.14 39.18
N ILE A 324 0.58 -23.64 40.39
CA ILE A 324 0.62 -24.40 41.64
C ILE A 324 -0.49 -25.44 41.70
N SER A 325 -1.71 -25.06 41.28
CA SER A 325 -2.84 -26.02 41.19
C SER A 325 -2.54 -27.16 40.23
N ASN A 326 -1.93 -26.89 39.10
CA ASN A 326 -1.50 -27.94 38.18
C ASN A 326 -0.43 -28.85 38.77
N ALA A 327 0.58 -28.26 39.43
CA ALA A 327 1.65 -29.00 40.08
C ALA A 327 1.08 -29.96 41.14
N VAL A 328 0.23 -29.47 42.06
CA VAL A 328 -0.40 -30.32 43.10
C VAL A 328 -1.26 -31.41 42.47
N LYS A 329 -2.04 -31.07 41.47
CA LYS A 329 -2.97 -31.99 40.81
C LYS A 329 -2.29 -33.16 40.08
N PHE A 330 -1.16 -32.91 39.43
CA PHE A 330 -0.46 -33.90 38.60
C PHE A 330 0.71 -34.58 39.34
N THR A 331 0.89 -34.25 40.62
CA THR A 331 1.85 -34.93 41.51
C THR A 331 1.15 -36.07 42.22
N PRO A 332 1.67 -37.30 42.16
CA PRO A 332 1.11 -38.43 42.90
C PRO A 332 1.29 -38.25 44.43
N PRO A 333 0.45 -38.97 45.24
CA PRO A 333 0.61 -39.00 46.70
C PRO A 333 2.05 -39.32 47.13
N GLY A 334 2.56 -38.60 48.12
CA GLY A 334 3.95 -38.68 48.59
C GLY A 334 4.93 -37.81 47.81
N GLY A 335 4.51 -37.14 46.74
CA GLY A 335 5.34 -36.27 45.94
C GLY A 335 5.55 -34.88 46.54
N GLU A 336 6.28 -34.04 45.81
CA GLU A 336 6.70 -32.70 46.31
C GLU A 336 6.47 -31.65 45.22
N VAL A 337 6.02 -30.47 45.65
CA VAL A 337 5.93 -29.24 44.83
C VAL A 337 6.80 -28.17 45.48
N ARG A 338 7.72 -27.61 44.70
CA ARG A 338 8.58 -26.50 45.13
C ARG A 338 8.25 -25.26 44.34
N VAL A 339 7.99 -24.19 45.06
CA VAL A 339 7.82 -22.84 44.48
C VAL A 339 8.99 -22.00 44.90
N SER A 340 9.66 -21.35 43.96
CA SER A 340 10.72 -20.41 44.30
C SER A 340 10.55 -19.10 43.51
N ALA A 341 10.95 -17.99 44.17
CA ALA A 341 10.96 -16.69 43.56
C ALA A 341 12.24 -15.95 43.93
N LYS A 342 12.94 -15.39 42.96
CA LYS A 342 14.17 -14.63 43.15
C LYS A 342 14.29 -13.50 42.15
N ARG A 343 15.12 -12.51 42.47
CA ARG A 343 15.54 -11.50 41.53
C ARG A 343 16.75 -12.00 40.72
N GLU A 344 16.68 -11.90 39.41
CA GLU A 344 17.78 -12.20 38.51
C GLU A 344 18.03 -11.00 37.55
N GLY A 345 18.95 -10.12 37.95
CA GLY A 345 19.21 -8.86 37.26
C GLY A 345 18.00 -7.93 37.27
N ASP A 346 17.48 -7.59 36.10
CA ASP A 346 16.30 -6.73 35.89
C ASP A 346 15.00 -7.52 35.85
N HIS A 347 15.00 -8.81 36.10
CA HIS A 347 13.84 -9.67 36.06
C HIS A 347 13.58 -10.34 37.38
N ALA A 348 12.32 -10.64 37.66
CA ALA A 348 11.94 -11.61 38.67
C ALA A 348 11.83 -12.99 38.01
N GLU A 349 12.48 -13.99 38.55
CA GLU A 349 12.33 -15.38 38.13
C GLU A 349 11.48 -16.13 39.17
N ILE A 350 10.38 -16.71 38.71
CA ILE A 350 9.49 -17.57 39.48
C ILE A 350 9.57 -18.97 38.90
N VAL A 351 9.87 -19.95 39.74
CA VAL A 351 9.94 -21.37 39.35
C VAL A 351 8.93 -22.18 40.14
N VAL A 352 8.14 -22.97 39.45
CA VAL A 352 7.25 -23.98 40.04
C VAL A 352 7.71 -25.33 39.51
N GLU A 353 8.19 -26.17 40.42
CA GLU A 353 8.73 -27.50 40.17
C GLU A 353 7.88 -28.55 40.88
N ASP A 354 7.50 -29.61 40.15
CA ASP A 354 6.78 -30.76 40.70
C ASP A 354 7.52 -32.08 40.43
N THR A 355 7.29 -33.07 41.28
CA THR A 355 7.77 -34.45 41.08
C THR A 355 6.66 -35.34 40.50
N GLY A 356 5.83 -34.76 39.62
CA GLY A 356 4.67 -35.41 39.10
C GLY A 356 4.94 -36.34 37.91
N GLN A 357 3.87 -36.71 37.20
CA GLN A 357 3.93 -37.65 36.07
C GLN A 357 4.76 -37.14 34.89
N GLY A 358 5.05 -35.84 34.82
CA GLY A 358 5.75 -35.21 33.73
C GLY A 358 4.94 -35.14 32.43
N ILE A 359 5.53 -34.53 31.41
CA ILE A 359 4.92 -34.28 30.11
C ILE A 359 5.79 -34.87 29.00
N SER A 360 5.21 -35.66 28.12
CA SER A 360 5.95 -36.21 26.99
C SER A 360 6.36 -35.09 26.00
N PRO A 361 7.55 -35.18 25.37
CA PRO A 361 8.08 -34.17 24.45
C PRO A 361 7.12 -33.80 23.30
N GLN A 362 6.30 -34.75 22.84
CA GLN A 362 5.30 -34.51 21.79
C GLN A 362 4.17 -33.57 22.22
N HIS A 363 3.93 -33.41 23.52
CA HIS A 363 2.88 -32.54 24.07
C HIS A 363 3.39 -31.15 24.45
N LEU A 364 4.70 -30.99 24.72
CA LEU A 364 5.29 -29.74 25.16
C LEU A 364 4.99 -28.54 24.24
N PRO A 365 5.01 -28.65 22.90
CA PRO A 365 4.68 -27.52 22.03
C PRO A 365 3.22 -27.03 22.16
N HIS A 366 2.33 -27.89 22.68
CA HIS A 366 0.88 -27.67 22.69
C HIS A 366 0.30 -27.37 24.07
N ILE A 367 1.06 -27.46 25.15
CA ILE A 367 0.51 -27.31 26.52
C ILE A 367 -0.06 -25.93 26.79
N PHE A 368 0.36 -24.91 26.04
CA PHE A 368 -0.14 -23.55 26.12
C PHE A 368 -1.32 -23.28 25.16
N ASP A 369 -1.65 -24.27 24.30
CA ASP A 369 -2.81 -24.17 23.41
C ASP A 369 -4.09 -24.27 24.25
N ARG A 370 -5.14 -23.57 23.80
CA ARG A 370 -6.43 -23.58 24.50
C ARG A 370 -7.07 -24.95 24.43
N PHE A 371 -7.71 -25.36 25.51
CA PHE A 371 -8.41 -26.66 25.64
C PHE A 371 -7.51 -27.87 25.41
N TYR A 372 -6.19 -27.66 25.27
CA TYR A 372 -5.26 -28.73 25.09
C TYR A 372 -5.11 -29.54 26.38
N ARG A 373 -5.20 -30.85 26.25
CA ARG A 373 -5.08 -31.80 27.36
C ARG A 373 -4.33 -33.04 26.90
N VAL A 374 -3.39 -33.49 27.71
CA VAL A 374 -2.76 -34.81 27.54
C VAL A 374 -3.78 -35.84 27.97
N ARG A 375 -4.35 -36.62 27.01
CA ARG A 375 -5.31 -37.68 27.29
C ARG A 375 -4.58 -38.99 27.52
N GLY A 376 -4.64 -39.54 28.74
CA GLY A 376 -4.19 -40.92 29.03
C GLY A 376 -5.26 -41.98 28.64
N PRO A 377 -4.86 -43.26 28.45
CA PRO A 377 -5.77 -44.32 28.08
C PRO A 377 -6.91 -44.56 29.06
N GLU A 378 -6.70 -44.26 30.37
CA GLU A 378 -7.66 -44.50 31.47
C GLU A 378 -8.52 -43.26 31.82
N GLU A 379 -8.32 -42.12 31.16
CA GLU A 379 -8.90 -40.81 31.59
C GLU A 379 -10.25 -40.47 30.94
N GLN A 380 -10.89 -41.40 30.26
CA GLN A 380 -12.15 -41.11 29.55
C GLN A 380 -13.37 -40.88 30.47
N SER A 381 -13.24 -41.11 31.78
CA SER A 381 -14.40 -41.16 32.67
C SER A 381 -14.37 -40.20 33.88
N SER A 382 -13.35 -39.36 34.07
CA SER A 382 -13.28 -38.48 35.25
C SER A 382 -13.62 -37.06 34.94
N PRO A 383 -14.79 -36.53 35.36
CA PRO A 383 -15.21 -35.13 35.15
C PRO A 383 -14.36 -34.11 35.87
N GLU A 384 -13.51 -34.51 36.80
CA GLU A 384 -12.79 -33.58 37.71
C GLU A 384 -11.55 -32.91 37.13
N LYS A 385 -11.11 -33.27 35.95
CA LYS A 385 -9.84 -32.75 35.40
C LYS A 385 -10.06 -31.59 34.43
N GLY A 386 -9.77 -30.38 34.95
CA GLY A 386 -9.61 -29.02 34.34
C GLY A 386 -9.88 -28.83 32.86
N LEU A 387 -10.21 -27.60 32.50
CA LEU A 387 -10.69 -27.19 31.16
C LEU A 387 -9.61 -27.09 30.07
N GLY A 388 -8.34 -27.27 30.40
CA GLY A 388 -7.24 -26.97 29.47
C GLY A 388 -7.05 -25.49 29.16
N LEU A 389 -7.60 -24.61 30.00
CA LEU A 389 -7.44 -23.14 29.84
C LEU A 389 -6.39 -22.55 30.79
N GLY A 390 -6.00 -23.25 31.86
CA GLY A 390 -5.10 -22.71 32.87
C GLY A 390 -3.74 -22.26 32.35
N LEU A 391 -3.07 -23.12 31.59
CA LEU A 391 -1.76 -22.81 31.00
C LEU A 391 -1.83 -21.79 29.90
N SER A 392 -2.90 -21.71 29.10
CA SER A 392 -3.11 -20.66 28.11
C SER A 392 -3.27 -19.28 28.77
N PHE A 393 -3.93 -19.22 29.94
CA PHE A 393 -3.95 -18.00 30.76
C PHE A 393 -2.59 -17.63 31.30
N VAL A 394 -1.83 -18.59 31.81
CA VAL A 394 -0.47 -18.35 32.27
C VAL A 394 0.38 -17.70 31.18
N ASN A 395 0.36 -18.29 29.97
CA ASN A 395 1.11 -17.76 28.85
C ASN A 395 0.64 -16.34 28.46
N TRP A 396 -0.67 -16.08 28.44
CA TRP A 396 -1.19 -14.76 28.18
C TRP A 396 -0.75 -13.74 29.25
N ILE A 397 -0.89 -14.07 30.54
CA ILE A 397 -0.52 -13.18 31.66
C ILE A 397 0.96 -12.81 31.56
N VAL A 398 1.81 -13.81 31.34
CA VAL A 398 3.25 -13.60 31.21
C VAL A 398 3.58 -12.67 30.06
N ARG A 399 3.00 -12.90 28.87
CA ARG A 399 3.19 -12.04 27.69
C ARG A 399 2.64 -10.62 27.90
N ALA A 400 1.49 -10.49 28.54
CA ALA A 400 0.89 -9.19 28.85
C ALA A 400 1.77 -8.33 29.78
N HIS A 401 2.58 -8.98 30.63
CA HIS A 401 3.60 -8.34 31.45
C HIS A 401 4.99 -8.31 30.80
N SER A 402 5.08 -8.51 29.49
CA SER A 402 6.34 -8.52 28.72
C SER A 402 7.36 -9.55 29.21
N GLY A 403 6.89 -10.64 29.82
CA GLY A 403 7.72 -11.71 30.36
C GLY A 403 7.85 -12.90 29.39
N THR A 404 8.58 -13.91 29.88
CA THR A 404 8.77 -15.20 29.18
C THR A 404 8.45 -16.36 30.14
N ILE A 405 7.95 -17.46 29.57
CA ILE A 405 7.72 -18.71 30.28
C ILE A 405 8.40 -19.85 29.54
N ASP A 406 9.17 -20.64 30.30
CA ASP A 406 9.83 -21.84 29.82
C ASP A 406 9.31 -23.07 30.59
N VAL A 407 9.31 -24.24 29.93
CA VAL A 407 8.93 -25.51 30.53
C VAL A 407 9.98 -26.57 30.27
N LYS A 408 10.35 -27.28 31.33
CA LYS A 408 11.19 -28.47 31.25
C LYS A 408 10.43 -29.61 31.91
N SER A 409 10.25 -30.72 31.22
CA SER A 409 9.51 -31.87 31.71
C SER A 409 9.98 -33.17 31.06
N GLU A 410 10.02 -34.22 31.83
CA GLU A 410 10.29 -35.57 31.37
C GLU A 410 9.26 -36.53 31.99
N PRO A 411 8.72 -37.49 31.21
CA PRO A 411 7.78 -38.46 31.74
C PRO A 411 8.35 -39.21 32.97
N GLY A 412 7.62 -39.18 34.08
CA GLY A 412 8.01 -39.81 35.35
C GLY A 412 8.96 -39.00 36.23
N ASN A 413 9.52 -37.87 35.72
CA ASN A 413 10.48 -37.04 36.47
C ASN A 413 9.91 -35.65 36.86
N GLY A 414 8.62 -35.42 36.63
CA GLY A 414 7.96 -34.16 36.95
C GLY A 414 8.09 -33.08 35.94
N THR A 415 7.68 -31.86 36.33
CA THR A 415 7.67 -30.67 35.44
C THR A 415 8.22 -29.45 36.18
N THR A 416 8.96 -28.62 35.47
CA THR A 416 9.45 -27.34 35.97
C THR A 416 8.99 -26.24 35.03
N PHE A 417 8.17 -25.32 35.53
CA PHE A 417 7.81 -24.07 34.85
C PHE A 417 8.69 -22.94 35.40
N THR A 418 9.31 -22.19 34.49
CA THR A 418 10.13 -21.01 34.80
C THR A 418 9.52 -19.79 34.16
N VAL A 419 9.06 -18.83 34.98
CA VAL A 419 8.50 -17.56 34.53
C VAL A 419 9.49 -16.45 34.83
N ARG A 420 9.79 -15.60 33.82
CA ARG A 420 10.63 -14.41 33.98
C ARG A 420 9.83 -13.18 33.66
N LEU A 421 9.71 -12.25 34.60
CA LEU A 421 8.98 -11.00 34.46
C LEU A 421 9.92 -9.81 34.64
N PRO A 422 9.91 -8.80 33.75
CA PRO A 422 10.73 -7.61 33.91
C PRO A 422 10.26 -6.78 35.12
N LEU A 423 11.19 -6.32 35.98
CA LEU A 423 10.88 -5.50 37.15
C LEU A 423 10.64 -4.02 36.81
N HIS A 424 11.13 -3.59 35.65
CA HIS A 424 10.91 -2.24 35.15
C HIS A 424 9.92 -2.29 33.98
N SER A 425 8.80 -1.62 34.12
CA SER A 425 7.81 -1.55 33.07
C SER A 425 8.35 -0.74 31.89
N HIS A 426 8.59 -1.41 30.75
CA HIS A 426 8.46 -0.71 29.47
C HIS A 426 6.96 -0.63 29.15
N PRO A 427 6.45 0.52 28.65
CA PRO A 427 5.07 0.57 28.21
C PRO A 427 4.82 -0.57 27.22
N PRO A 428 3.67 -1.24 27.27
CA PRO A 428 3.38 -2.36 26.40
C PRO A 428 3.51 -1.88 24.95
N THR A 429 4.58 -2.30 24.31
CA THR A 429 4.68 -2.22 22.86
C THR A 429 3.51 -3.04 22.32
N ALA A 430 2.63 -2.41 21.57
CA ALA A 430 1.56 -3.11 20.87
C ALA A 430 2.16 -4.38 20.25
N ILE A 431 1.58 -5.54 20.54
CA ILE A 431 2.09 -6.84 20.09
C ILE A 431 2.06 -6.82 18.56
N VAL A 432 3.13 -6.32 17.96
CA VAL A 432 3.46 -6.58 16.57
C VAL A 432 3.99 -8.01 16.60
N THR A 433 3.25 -8.91 16.02
CA THR A 433 3.71 -10.28 15.77
C THR A 433 4.91 -10.19 14.84
N ASP A 434 6.11 -10.20 15.41
CA ASP A 434 7.37 -10.19 14.68
C ASP A 434 7.69 -11.64 14.31
N ASP A 435 7.21 -12.08 13.16
CA ASP A 435 7.70 -13.27 12.46
C ASP A 435 8.81 -12.83 11.49
N THR A 436 9.90 -12.27 12.04
CA THR A 436 11.15 -12.15 11.29
C THR A 436 11.92 -13.45 11.38
N HIS A 437 11.72 -14.30 10.40
CA HIS A 437 12.72 -15.29 10.02
C HIS A 437 13.99 -14.57 9.59
N ASP A 438 15.03 -14.75 10.38
CA ASP A 438 16.42 -14.41 10.10
C ASP A 438 16.82 -14.88 8.69
N SER A 439 16.91 -13.97 7.74
CA SER A 439 17.68 -14.20 6.53
C SER A 439 19.03 -13.51 6.66
N VAL A 440 20.01 -14.32 7.03
CA VAL A 440 21.45 -14.02 7.01
C VAL A 440 21.83 -13.47 5.64
N MET A 441 22.05 -12.15 5.57
CA MET A 441 22.77 -11.53 4.47
C MET A 441 24.27 -11.79 4.64
N LYS A 442 24.87 -12.59 3.75
CA LYS A 442 26.32 -12.61 3.53
C LYS A 442 26.69 -11.46 2.58
N PRO A 443 27.76 -10.70 2.88
CA PRO A 443 28.25 -9.67 1.97
C PRO A 443 29.13 -10.30 0.88
N VAL A 444 28.97 -9.80 -0.34
CA VAL A 444 30.00 -9.80 -1.40
C VAL A 444 30.19 -8.37 -1.86
#